data_9880065c45e3c9f2382aafbbefcd2858
#
_entry.id   9880065c45e3c9f2382aafbbefcd2858
#
_cell.length_a   1.000
_cell.length_b   1.000
_cell.length_c   1.000
_cell.angle_alpha   90.00
_cell.angle_beta   90.00
_cell.angle_gamma   90.00
#
_symmetry.space_group_name_H-M   'P 1'
#
loop_
_entity.id
_entity.type
_entity.pdbx_description
1 polymer ?
#
loop_
_entity_poly.entity_id
_entity_poly.type
_entity_poly.pdbx_seq_one_letter_code
_entity_poly.pdbx_strand_id
1 'polypeptide(L)'
;DDNNTYYVDANGAMVTNTWVKVVNEDQDDDDLAEYRYYYMQSNGKAYKASDNSTNTKFKTIDGKRYALDADGKMLYGWVKADEPEMANNDTEWTEALYYMGSWEDGAMKTGWQRITVEDDEDDDEEKDFWFYFKSNGKKEYNNDEDEQTVKEKKINGKRYAFDQRGVMTYSWTVASKAS
;
A
#
# COMPACT_ATOMS: atom_id res chain seq x y z
N ASP A 1 -12.76 14.25 -23.62
CA ASP A 1 -11.75 14.04 -24.57
C ASP A 1 -10.51 13.52 -23.91
N ASP A 2 -9.70 12.91 -24.67
CA ASP A 2 -8.43 12.46 -24.17
C ASP A 2 -8.60 11.39 -23.09
N ASN A 3 -7.82 11.44 -22.07
CA ASN A 3 -7.83 10.45 -21.01
C ASN A 3 -8.50 10.95 -19.73
N ASN A 4 -9.33 12.00 -19.84
CA ASN A 4 -10.00 12.55 -18.67
C ASN A 4 -11.33 11.84 -18.42
N THR A 5 -11.62 11.55 -17.17
CA THR A 5 -12.86 10.94 -16.74
C THR A 5 -13.64 11.93 -15.90
N TYR A 6 -14.94 12.03 -16.18
CA TYR A 6 -15.88 12.91 -15.46
C TYR A 6 -17.10 12.12 -15.05
N TYR A 7 -17.69 12.48 -13.92
CA TYR A 7 -18.95 11.91 -13.48
C TYR A 7 -19.95 13.03 -13.22
N VAL A 8 -21.21 12.73 -13.45
CA VAL A 8 -22.31 13.63 -13.15
C VAL A 8 -23.25 12.98 -12.14
N ASP A 9 -23.91 13.81 -11.31
CA ASP A 9 -24.90 13.32 -10.35
C ASP A 9 -26.27 13.13 -11.04
N ALA A 10 -27.27 12.75 -10.24
CA ALA A 10 -28.63 12.49 -10.75
C ALA A 10 -29.27 13.72 -11.37
N ASN A 11 -28.80 14.93 -11.08
CA ASN A 11 -29.27 16.19 -11.62
C ASN A 11 -28.46 16.65 -12.84
N GLY A 12 -27.49 15.86 -13.29
CA GLY A 12 -26.62 16.21 -14.39
C GLY A 12 -25.47 17.15 -14.03
N ALA A 13 -25.30 17.48 -12.75
CA ALA A 13 -24.21 18.35 -12.32
C ALA A 13 -22.91 17.54 -12.21
N MET A 14 -21.80 18.15 -12.64
CA MET A 14 -20.49 17.53 -12.57
C MET A 14 -20.07 17.31 -11.12
N VAL A 15 -19.62 16.10 -10.81
CA VAL A 15 -19.13 15.75 -9.47
C VAL A 15 -17.71 16.29 -9.29
N THR A 16 -17.47 16.97 -8.18
CA THR A 16 -16.17 17.59 -7.86
C THR A 16 -15.79 17.36 -6.40
N ASN A 17 -14.49 17.34 -6.12
CA ASN A 17 -13.93 17.28 -4.76
C ASN A 17 -14.48 16.13 -3.92
N THR A 18 -14.68 14.97 -4.52
CA THR A 18 -15.23 13.82 -3.78
C THR A 18 -14.85 12.50 -4.44
N TRP A 19 -15.00 11.44 -3.68
CA TRP A 19 -14.86 10.08 -4.18
C TRP A 19 -16.13 9.64 -4.91
N VAL A 20 -15.94 8.91 -6.00
CA VAL A 20 -17.01 8.23 -6.72
C VAL A 20 -16.70 6.75 -6.72
N LYS A 21 -17.70 5.92 -6.40
CA LYS A 21 -17.53 4.47 -6.46
C LYS A 21 -18.29 3.89 -7.64
N VAL A 22 -17.68 2.97 -8.34
CA VAL A 22 -18.24 2.29 -9.51
C VAL A 22 -18.15 0.78 -9.26
N VAL A 23 -19.20 0.05 -9.59
CA VAL A 23 -19.21 -1.40 -9.44
C VAL A 23 -18.01 -2.01 -10.18
N ASN A 24 -17.27 -2.87 -9.50
CA ASN A 24 -16.19 -3.62 -10.10
C ASN A 24 -16.77 -4.88 -10.76
N GLU A 25 -16.89 -4.85 -12.07
CA GLU A 25 -17.43 -5.99 -12.82
C GLU A 25 -16.41 -7.11 -13.00
N ASP A 26 -15.14 -6.85 -12.67
CA ASP A 26 -14.04 -7.82 -12.77
C ASP A 26 -13.64 -8.40 -11.41
N GLN A 27 -14.53 -8.31 -10.40
CA GLN A 27 -14.26 -8.85 -9.08
C GLN A 27 -13.97 -10.36 -9.17
N ASP A 28 -12.86 -10.77 -8.56
CA ASP A 28 -12.46 -12.18 -8.50
C ASP A 28 -11.61 -12.43 -7.25
N ASP A 29 -10.96 -13.59 -7.16
CA ASP A 29 -10.15 -13.95 -5.99
C ASP A 29 -8.89 -13.11 -5.86
N ASP A 30 -8.41 -12.51 -6.95
CA ASP A 30 -7.24 -11.62 -6.95
C ASP A 30 -7.62 -10.15 -6.75
N ASP A 31 -8.86 -9.80 -7.02
CA ASP A 31 -9.39 -8.46 -6.83
C ASP A 31 -10.72 -8.53 -6.08
N LEU A 32 -10.64 -8.48 -4.76
CA LEU A 32 -11.79 -8.64 -3.88
C LEU A 32 -12.69 -7.40 -3.82
N ALA A 33 -12.31 -6.29 -4.43
CA ALA A 33 -13.05 -5.05 -4.33
C ALA A 33 -14.40 -5.16 -5.02
N GLU A 34 -15.48 -4.88 -4.29
CA GLU A 34 -16.82 -4.79 -4.88
C GLU A 34 -16.98 -3.53 -5.71
N TYR A 35 -16.26 -2.48 -5.32
CA TYR A 35 -16.32 -1.18 -5.99
C TYR A 35 -14.92 -0.69 -6.27
N ARG A 36 -14.79 0.05 -7.37
CA ARG A 36 -13.61 0.83 -7.69
C ARG A 36 -13.87 2.27 -7.30
N TYR A 37 -12.90 2.92 -6.68
CA TYR A 37 -13.02 4.28 -6.20
C TYR A 37 -12.16 5.21 -7.05
N TYR A 38 -12.77 6.34 -7.43
CA TYR A 38 -12.12 7.39 -8.20
C TYR A 38 -12.26 8.70 -7.46
N TYR A 39 -11.23 9.52 -7.45
CA TYR A 39 -11.32 10.82 -6.81
C TYR A 39 -11.50 11.91 -7.86
N MET A 40 -12.61 12.64 -7.77
CA MET A 40 -12.93 13.75 -8.65
C MET A 40 -12.36 15.04 -8.06
N GLN A 41 -11.47 15.69 -8.81
CA GLN A 41 -10.83 16.93 -8.39
C GLN A 41 -11.77 18.12 -8.53
N SER A 42 -11.31 19.29 -8.11
CA SER A 42 -12.11 20.53 -8.17
C SER A 42 -12.54 20.91 -9.61
N ASN A 43 -11.76 20.50 -10.60
CA ASN A 43 -12.09 20.71 -12.01
C ASN A 43 -13.01 19.62 -12.59
N GLY A 44 -13.46 18.68 -11.77
CA GLY A 44 -14.30 17.57 -12.19
C GLY A 44 -13.58 16.41 -12.84
N LYS A 45 -12.28 16.50 -13.02
CA LYS A 45 -11.48 15.40 -13.62
C LYS A 45 -11.09 14.38 -12.55
N ALA A 46 -11.19 13.11 -12.89
CA ALA A 46 -10.63 12.05 -12.05
C ALA A 46 -9.11 12.23 -11.94
N TYR A 47 -8.59 12.11 -10.73
CA TYR A 47 -7.14 12.08 -10.54
C TYR A 47 -6.59 10.77 -11.09
N LYS A 48 -5.54 10.84 -11.88
CA LYS A 48 -4.88 9.67 -12.48
C LYS A 48 -3.38 9.80 -12.32
N ALA A 49 -2.72 8.65 -12.11
CA ALA A 49 -1.26 8.62 -12.15
C ALA A 49 -0.78 8.85 -13.58
N SER A 50 0.46 9.32 -13.72
CA SER A 50 1.07 9.46 -15.03
C SER A 50 1.39 8.07 -15.62
N ASP A 51 1.08 7.87 -16.91
CA ASP A 51 1.41 6.63 -17.62
C ASP A 51 2.90 6.35 -17.67
N ASN A 52 3.71 7.38 -17.55
CA ASN A 52 5.17 7.27 -17.60
C ASN A 52 5.81 7.34 -16.20
N SER A 53 5.00 7.09 -15.17
CA SER A 53 5.51 7.16 -13.80
C SER A 53 6.46 6.01 -13.53
N THR A 54 7.68 6.35 -13.09
CA THR A 54 8.68 5.38 -12.65
C THR A 54 8.71 5.24 -11.13
N ASN A 55 7.80 5.95 -10.46
CA ASN A 55 7.65 5.90 -9.01
C ASN A 55 6.19 6.04 -8.65
N THR A 56 5.76 5.29 -7.67
CA THR A 56 4.41 5.46 -7.12
C THR A 56 4.32 6.80 -6.41
N LYS A 57 3.33 7.60 -6.80
CA LYS A 57 3.05 8.90 -6.19
C LYS A 57 1.71 8.84 -5.47
N PHE A 58 1.58 9.65 -4.43
CA PHE A 58 0.41 9.64 -3.59
C PHE A 58 -0.31 10.98 -3.66
N LYS A 59 -1.63 10.90 -3.62
CA LYS A 59 -2.50 12.06 -3.51
C LYS A 59 -2.94 12.19 -2.06
N THR A 60 -2.75 13.38 -1.47
CA THR A 60 -3.26 13.66 -0.14
C THR A 60 -4.69 14.18 -0.24
N ILE A 61 -5.61 13.49 0.42
CA ILE A 61 -7.03 13.82 0.45
C ILE A 61 -7.48 13.75 1.91
N ASP A 62 -7.97 14.85 2.44
CA ASP A 62 -8.43 14.96 3.84
C ASP A 62 -7.38 14.45 4.85
N GLY A 63 -6.12 14.79 4.61
CA GLY A 63 -5.03 14.44 5.52
C GLY A 63 -4.50 13.01 5.39
N LYS A 64 -5.06 12.21 4.50
CA LYS A 64 -4.62 10.84 4.24
C LYS A 64 -4.03 10.73 2.86
N ARG A 65 -3.09 9.81 2.67
CA ARG A 65 -2.45 9.58 1.38
C ARG A 65 -3.04 8.36 0.69
N TYR A 66 -3.31 8.51 -0.59
CA TYR A 66 -3.92 7.46 -1.43
C TYR A 66 -3.08 7.26 -2.68
N ALA A 67 -3.04 6.03 -3.17
CA ALA A 67 -2.42 5.71 -4.45
C ALA A 67 -3.52 5.42 -5.47
N LEU A 68 -3.41 6.04 -6.64
CA LEU A 68 -4.33 5.82 -7.75
C LEU A 68 -3.49 5.42 -8.97
N ASP A 69 -4.03 4.52 -9.79
CA ASP A 69 -3.33 4.07 -10.98
C ASP A 69 -3.52 5.02 -12.17
N ALA A 70 -3.01 4.63 -13.32
CA ALA A 70 -3.09 5.43 -14.54
C ALA A 70 -4.52 5.58 -15.05
N ASP A 71 -5.43 4.70 -14.68
CA ASP A 71 -6.86 4.79 -15.00
C ASP A 71 -7.65 5.56 -13.95
N GLY A 72 -7.01 5.93 -12.84
CA GLY A 72 -7.64 6.63 -11.73
C GLY A 72 -8.20 5.73 -10.65
N LYS A 73 -8.05 4.41 -10.76
CA LYS A 73 -8.53 3.48 -9.73
C LYS A 73 -7.72 3.60 -8.46
N MET A 74 -8.40 3.72 -7.32
CA MET A 74 -7.75 3.68 -6.02
C MET A 74 -7.12 2.30 -5.81
N LEU A 75 -5.83 2.28 -5.50
CA LEU A 75 -5.11 1.07 -5.16
C LEU A 75 -5.31 0.71 -3.69
N TYR A 76 -5.29 -0.57 -3.38
CA TYR A 76 -5.43 -1.07 -2.01
C TYR A 76 -4.49 -2.25 -1.80
N GLY A 77 -4.35 -2.69 -0.54
CA GLY A 77 -3.42 -3.75 -0.21
C GLY A 77 -1.98 -3.32 -0.41
N TRP A 78 -1.14 -4.25 -0.81
CA TRP A 78 0.25 -3.96 -1.12
C TRP A 78 0.35 -3.17 -2.43
N VAL A 79 1.23 -2.17 -2.46
CA VAL A 79 1.44 -1.32 -3.64
C VAL A 79 2.94 -1.23 -3.92
N LYS A 80 3.28 -1.38 -5.19
CA LYS A 80 4.67 -1.31 -5.65
C LYS A 80 5.24 0.10 -5.51
N ALA A 81 6.55 0.20 -5.30
CA ALA A 81 7.22 1.49 -5.13
C ALA A 81 7.56 2.15 -6.46
N ASP A 82 7.82 1.36 -7.48
CA ASP A 82 8.35 1.81 -8.76
C ASP A 82 7.29 2.04 -9.83
N GLU A 83 6.08 1.63 -9.59
CA GLU A 83 4.96 1.84 -10.52
C GLU A 83 3.63 1.87 -9.75
N PRO A 84 2.62 2.60 -10.25
CA PRO A 84 1.35 2.73 -9.55
C PRO A 84 0.46 1.51 -9.79
N GLU A 85 0.88 0.37 -9.26
CA GLU A 85 0.18 -0.91 -9.37
C GLU A 85 0.13 -1.62 -8.04
N MET A 86 -0.91 -2.43 -7.86
CA MET A 86 -1.02 -3.31 -6.73
C MET A 86 -0.04 -4.47 -6.85
N ALA A 87 0.47 -4.92 -5.71
CA ALA A 87 1.27 -6.13 -5.58
C ALA A 87 0.40 -7.20 -4.94
N ASN A 88 0.46 -8.43 -5.45
CA ASN A 88 -0.32 -9.51 -4.87
C ASN A 88 0.23 -9.94 -3.49
N ASN A 89 -0.57 -10.67 -2.74
CA ASN A 89 -0.16 -11.17 -1.42
C ASN A 89 0.47 -12.58 -1.49
N ASP A 90 0.66 -13.12 -2.70
CA ASP A 90 1.31 -14.41 -2.93
C ASP A 90 2.83 -14.26 -2.96
N THR A 91 3.32 -13.45 -3.89
CA THR A 91 4.75 -13.33 -4.14
C THR A 91 5.24 -11.89 -4.18
N GLU A 92 4.47 -10.98 -4.77
CA GLU A 92 4.90 -9.60 -5.00
C GLU A 92 4.98 -8.75 -3.74
N TRP A 93 4.28 -9.14 -2.67
CA TRP A 93 4.33 -8.42 -1.39
C TRP A 93 5.74 -8.33 -0.83
N THR A 94 6.59 -9.30 -1.14
CA THR A 94 7.96 -9.34 -0.62
C THR A 94 8.78 -8.14 -1.05
N GLU A 95 8.51 -7.60 -2.23
CA GLU A 95 9.21 -6.44 -2.79
C GLU A 95 8.41 -5.14 -2.67
N ALA A 96 7.11 -5.22 -2.41
CA ALA A 96 6.27 -4.04 -2.26
C ALA A 96 6.66 -3.24 -1.01
N LEU A 97 6.64 -1.93 -1.11
CA LEU A 97 7.04 -1.05 -0.01
C LEU A 97 5.88 -0.37 0.72
N TYR A 98 4.70 -0.31 0.11
CA TYR A 98 3.55 0.40 0.68
C TYR A 98 2.39 -0.53 0.94
N TYR A 99 1.63 -0.23 1.98
CA TYR A 99 0.39 -0.95 2.28
C TYR A 99 -0.74 0.04 2.47
N MET A 100 -1.78 -0.11 1.68
CA MET A 100 -2.90 0.84 1.59
C MET A 100 -4.18 0.32 2.24
N GLY A 101 -4.10 -0.74 3.01
CA GLY A 101 -5.25 -1.30 3.72
C GLY A 101 -6.23 -2.05 2.81
N SER A 102 -7.49 -2.10 3.25
CA SER A 102 -8.53 -2.78 2.49
C SER A 102 -9.02 -1.96 1.30
N TRP A 103 -9.75 -2.60 0.39
CA TRP A 103 -10.33 -1.91 -0.77
C TRP A 103 -11.36 -0.85 -0.38
N GLU A 104 -11.93 -0.95 0.82
CA GLU A 104 -12.87 0.04 1.35
C GLU A 104 -12.16 1.27 1.94
N ASP A 105 -10.89 1.13 2.29
CA ASP A 105 -10.10 2.16 2.96
C ASP A 105 -9.16 2.87 1.99
N GLY A 106 -8.18 2.15 1.47
CA GLY A 106 -7.19 2.68 0.52
C GLY A 106 -6.19 3.69 1.10
N ALA A 107 -6.32 4.07 2.36
CA ALA A 107 -5.42 5.05 2.96
C ALA A 107 -4.08 4.39 3.33
N MET A 108 -2.97 5.09 3.02
CA MET A 108 -1.62 4.62 3.34
C MET A 108 -1.47 4.31 4.82
N LYS A 109 -0.94 3.13 5.12
CA LYS A 109 -0.65 2.70 6.49
C LYS A 109 0.77 3.07 6.89
N THR A 110 0.93 3.44 8.14
CA THR A 110 2.23 3.73 8.77
C THR A 110 2.29 3.04 10.12
N GLY A 111 3.49 2.92 10.69
CA GLY A 111 3.68 2.23 11.96
C GLY A 111 3.58 0.72 11.83
N TRP A 112 3.27 0.07 12.93
CA TRP A 112 3.14 -1.38 12.97
C TRP A 112 1.85 -1.84 12.32
N GLN A 113 1.96 -2.85 11.45
CA GLN A 113 0.80 -3.46 10.79
C GLN A 113 0.98 -4.98 10.80
N ARG A 114 -0.05 -5.68 11.20
CA ARG A 114 -0.09 -7.13 11.11
C ARG A 114 -0.88 -7.50 9.85
N ILE A 115 -0.22 -8.18 8.91
CA ILE A 115 -0.78 -8.41 7.57
C ILE A 115 -0.67 -9.88 7.23
N THR A 116 -1.75 -10.44 6.70
CA THR A 116 -1.79 -11.81 6.21
C THR A 116 -1.24 -11.85 4.79
N VAL A 117 -0.24 -12.70 4.58
CA VAL A 117 0.38 -12.94 3.28
C VAL A 117 0.63 -14.43 3.11
N GLU A 118 0.92 -14.86 1.89
CA GLU A 118 1.42 -16.21 1.66
C GLU A 118 2.92 -16.24 1.94
N ASP A 119 3.35 -17.16 2.78
CA ASP A 119 4.76 -17.29 3.15
C ASP A 119 5.50 -18.06 2.05
N ASP A 120 6.29 -17.36 1.27
CA ASP A 120 7.09 -17.93 0.19
C ASP A 120 8.19 -18.86 0.65
N GLU A 121 8.50 -18.88 1.95
CA GLU A 121 9.51 -19.76 2.56
C GLU A 121 8.91 -21.02 3.18
N ASP A 122 7.58 -21.15 3.22
CA ASP A 122 6.90 -22.26 3.89
C ASP A 122 5.66 -22.72 3.09
N ASP A 123 5.90 -23.31 1.92
CA ASP A 123 4.89 -23.92 1.05
C ASP A 123 3.70 -23.02 0.74
N ASP A 124 3.92 -21.71 0.66
CA ASP A 124 2.88 -20.71 0.36
C ASP A 124 1.70 -20.74 1.32
N GLU A 125 1.95 -21.11 2.59
CA GLU A 125 0.94 -21.01 3.65
C GLU A 125 0.61 -19.55 3.97
N GLU A 126 -0.67 -19.28 4.20
CA GLU A 126 -1.08 -17.99 4.71
C GLU A 126 -0.63 -17.81 6.15
N LYS A 127 0.08 -16.72 6.40
CA LYS A 127 0.56 -16.36 7.73
C LYS A 127 0.37 -14.88 8.00
N ASP A 128 0.18 -14.56 9.26
CA ASP A 128 0.13 -13.19 9.73
C ASP A 128 1.53 -12.78 10.18
N PHE A 129 2.10 -11.80 9.51
CA PHE A 129 3.40 -11.24 9.89
C PHE A 129 3.25 -9.80 10.34
N TRP A 130 4.18 -9.36 11.18
CA TRP A 130 4.32 -7.97 11.57
C TRP A 130 5.28 -7.25 10.65
N PHE A 131 4.85 -6.08 10.19
CA PHE A 131 5.63 -5.16 9.36
C PHE A 131 5.64 -3.80 10.02
N TYR A 132 6.70 -3.03 9.77
CA TYR A 132 6.75 -1.65 10.22
C TYR A 132 6.91 -0.73 9.02
N PHE A 133 6.02 0.24 8.93
CA PHE A 133 6.04 1.25 7.86
C PHE A 133 6.47 2.58 8.45
N LYS A 134 7.46 3.20 7.84
CA LYS A 134 7.96 4.53 8.24
C LYS A 134 6.88 5.59 8.02
N SER A 135 7.11 6.80 8.52
CA SER A 135 6.17 7.91 8.36
C SER A 135 5.90 8.28 6.90
N ASN A 136 6.82 7.96 5.99
CA ASN A 136 6.62 8.13 4.55
C ASN A 136 5.87 6.96 3.90
N GLY A 137 5.46 5.96 4.68
CA GLY A 137 4.75 4.78 4.22
C GLY A 137 5.63 3.64 3.76
N LYS A 138 6.93 3.83 3.67
CA LYS A 138 7.84 2.77 3.19
C LYS A 138 8.09 1.72 4.26
N LYS A 139 7.96 0.47 3.86
CA LYS A 139 8.22 -0.69 4.71
C LYS A 139 9.69 -0.73 5.15
N GLU A 140 9.92 -1.00 6.44
CA GLU A 140 11.25 -1.35 6.93
C GLU A 140 11.61 -2.75 6.47
N TYR A 141 12.80 -2.93 5.94
CA TYR A 141 13.28 -4.24 5.51
C TYR A 141 14.80 -4.26 5.51
N ASN A 142 15.37 -5.46 5.50
CA ASN A 142 16.81 -5.63 5.36
C ASN A 142 17.19 -5.46 3.89
N ASN A 143 17.88 -4.38 3.59
CA ASN A 143 18.33 -4.07 2.24
C ASN A 143 19.74 -4.56 1.93
N ASP A 144 20.32 -5.40 2.79
CA ASP A 144 21.60 -6.03 2.54
C ASP A 144 21.42 -7.26 1.64
N GLU A 145 22.27 -7.44 0.68
CA GLU A 145 22.22 -8.61 -0.21
C GLU A 145 22.62 -9.90 0.52
N ASP A 146 23.37 -9.78 1.61
CA ASP A 146 23.71 -10.92 2.44
C ASP A 146 22.58 -11.23 3.42
N GLU A 147 21.87 -12.31 3.17
CA GLU A 147 20.75 -12.75 4.00
C GLU A 147 21.12 -13.01 5.46
N GLN A 148 22.39 -13.23 5.72
CA GLN A 148 22.88 -13.48 7.10
C GLN A 148 23.15 -12.18 7.86
N THR A 149 23.21 -11.06 7.15
CA THR A 149 23.38 -9.77 7.79
C THR A 149 22.06 -9.35 8.42
N VAL A 150 22.10 -9.04 9.72
CA VAL A 150 20.92 -8.59 10.45
C VAL A 150 20.90 -7.08 10.51
N LYS A 151 19.81 -6.51 10.06
CA LYS A 151 19.54 -5.08 10.21
C LYS A 151 18.57 -4.85 11.36
N GLU A 152 19.02 -4.06 12.30
CA GLU A 152 18.21 -3.70 13.47
C GLU A 152 17.64 -2.31 13.33
N LYS A 153 16.40 -2.14 13.78
CA LYS A 153 15.76 -0.84 13.86
C LYS A 153 15.26 -0.64 15.29
N LYS A 154 15.62 0.50 15.87
CA LYS A 154 15.10 0.88 17.19
C LYS A 154 13.79 1.64 17.03
N ILE A 155 12.74 1.12 17.65
CA ILE A 155 11.39 1.71 17.59
C ILE A 155 10.85 1.73 19.01
N ASN A 156 10.56 2.93 19.53
CA ASN A 156 9.99 3.12 20.86
C ASN A 156 10.76 2.39 21.98
N GLY A 157 12.10 2.46 21.93
CA GLY A 157 12.95 1.89 22.97
C GLY A 157 13.24 0.41 22.86
N LYS A 158 12.69 -0.26 21.88
CA LYS A 158 12.98 -1.67 21.57
C LYS A 158 13.70 -1.78 20.24
N ARG A 159 14.50 -2.80 20.09
CA ARG A 159 15.15 -3.13 18.82
C ARG A 159 14.39 -4.25 18.14
N TYR A 160 14.29 -4.13 16.84
CA TYR A 160 13.59 -5.10 15.99
C TYR A 160 14.50 -5.47 14.83
N ALA A 161 14.43 -6.70 14.39
CA ALA A 161 15.08 -7.14 13.17
C ALA A 161 14.00 -7.48 12.13
N PHE A 162 14.30 -7.14 10.89
CA PHE A 162 13.44 -7.43 9.75
C PHE A 162 14.23 -8.22 8.72
N ASP A 163 13.58 -9.16 8.06
CA ASP A 163 14.22 -9.86 6.95
C ASP A 163 14.16 -9.01 5.67
N GLN A 164 14.63 -9.58 4.56
CA GLN A 164 14.68 -8.87 3.28
C GLN A 164 13.28 -8.57 2.72
N ARG A 165 12.27 -9.33 3.15
CA ARG A 165 10.86 -9.12 2.77
C ARG A 165 10.16 -8.07 3.62
N GLY A 166 10.78 -7.67 4.73
CA GLY A 166 10.20 -6.75 5.70
C GLY A 166 9.49 -7.44 6.86
N VAL A 167 9.52 -8.76 6.92
CA VAL A 167 8.91 -9.50 8.04
C VAL A 167 9.75 -9.28 9.30
N MET A 168 9.10 -8.87 10.39
CA MET A 168 9.76 -8.76 11.69
C MET A 168 10.11 -10.18 12.18
N THR A 169 11.39 -10.45 12.32
CA THR A 169 11.88 -11.77 12.67
C THR A 169 12.03 -11.93 14.18
N TYR A 170 12.48 -10.89 14.87
CA TYR A 170 12.56 -10.89 16.32
C TYR A 170 12.68 -9.47 16.87
N SER A 171 12.44 -9.35 18.16
CA SER A 171 12.57 -8.09 18.88
C SER A 171 13.24 -8.32 20.23
N TRP A 172 13.87 -7.28 20.74
CA TRP A 172 14.41 -7.30 22.10
C TRP A 172 14.43 -5.89 22.66
N THR A 173 14.27 -5.81 23.95
CA THR A 173 14.45 -4.55 24.65
C THR A 173 15.96 -4.25 24.68
N VAL A 174 16.32 -3.00 24.34
CA VAL A 174 17.67 -2.55 24.61
C VAL A 174 17.82 -2.61 26.12
N ALA A 175 18.30 -3.73 26.61
CA ALA A 175 18.59 -3.85 28.02
C ALA A 175 19.54 -2.73 28.37
N SER A 176 19.17 -1.92 29.36
CA SER A 176 20.15 -1.35 30.20
C SER A 176 21.09 -2.50 30.50
N LYS A 177 22.31 -2.38 30.14
CA LYS A 177 23.30 -3.38 30.42
C LYS A 177 23.06 -3.96 31.81
N ALA A 178 22.55 -5.17 31.82
CA ALA A 178 22.85 -5.95 32.98
C ALA A 178 24.36 -6.11 32.95
N SER A 179 24.98 -5.38 33.74
CA SER A 179 26.40 -5.58 34.01
C SER A 179 26.64 -7.01 34.38
#